data_865f09abc882485615893970ce151ccd
#
_entry.id   865f09abc882485615893970ce151ccd
#
_cell.length_a   1.000
_cell.length_b   1.000
_cell.length_c   1.000
_cell.angle_alpha   90.00
_cell.angle_beta   90.00
_cell.angle_gamma   90.00
#
_symmetry.space_group_name_H-M   'P 1'
#
loop_
_entity.id
_entity.type
_entity.pdbx_description
1 polymer ?
#
loop_
_entity_poly.entity_id
_entity_poly.type
_entity_poly.pdbx_seq_one_letter_code
_entity_poly.pdbx_strand_id
1 'polypeptide(L)'
;MRDPVRTLIAGCVLLVGVTACTGGSTATEPVLNVYNWSDYVAPGVIDDFEREYGIKVNYDVFDSNEVLETKMLMGHSNFDVVVPSGPFLQRQITAGVYRKLDKSLLPNLKYADQEVARESAVYNPGNEYGVDYMWITSGPGYNVARIRERMPDAPVDSLRMIFDPQVVAKFADCGVAILDTPTEMLGAVLMYLGRNPNSESLADLKAAESALMAIRPYIRYVHSSRYIDDLANGEICLAMGWSGDVKQAHDRALEAGRGIELAYHIPREGAIRNFDLVAIPADAPHLKNAHLFINFLLRPDIAARNSNVLKYANGDDPSFEHLNSAVSGDPGIYPPLPVRAKLVPELAKTSQFTRLLNRMWTRFKTGE
;
A
#
# COMPACT_ATOMS: atom_id res chain seq x y z
N MET A 1 -103.41 -26.43 23.31
CA MET A 1 -102.52 -27.44 22.68
C MET A 1 -101.39 -26.71 21.93
N ARG A 2 -100.19 -26.93 22.41
CA ARG A 2 -98.87 -26.60 21.80
C ARG A 2 -98.57 -25.15 21.53
N ASP A 3 -97.81 -24.55 22.46
CA ASP A 3 -97.07 -23.35 22.29
C ASP A 3 -95.87 -23.58 21.39
N PRO A 4 -95.41 -22.59 20.67
CA PRO A 4 -94.04 -22.58 20.18
C PRO A 4 -93.17 -21.57 20.93
N VAL A 5 -92.01 -22.06 21.31
CA VAL A 5 -90.91 -21.43 21.97
C VAL A 5 -90.27 -20.36 21.06
N ARG A 6 -90.09 -19.15 21.59
CA ARG A 6 -89.32 -18.07 20.98
C ARG A 6 -87.86 -18.22 21.38
N THR A 7 -86.99 -18.51 20.44
CA THR A 7 -85.57 -18.54 20.64
C THR A 7 -84.95 -17.12 20.33
N LEU A 8 -84.38 -16.50 21.35
CA LEU A 8 -83.58 -15.30 21.26
C LEU A 8 -82.20 -15.66 20.72
N ILE A 9 -81.81 -15.11 19.60
CA ILE A 9 -80.44 -15.18 19.07
C ILE A 9 -79.71 -13.93 19.56
N ALA A 10 -78.75 -14.09 20.48
CA ALA A 10 -77.82 -13.06 20.89
C ALA A 10 -76.68 -12.96 19.85
N GLY A 11 -76.61 -11.84 19.12
CA GLY A 11 -75.53 -11.58 18.19
C GLY A 11 -74.28 -11.13 18.94
N CYS A 12 -73.26 -11.98 18.98
CA CYS A 12 -71.88 -11.57 19.34
C CYS A 12 -71.24 -10.83 18.20
N VAL A 13 -71.03 -9.54 18.36
CA VAL A 13 -70.14 -8.73 17.44
C VAL A 13 -68.71 -8.96 17.87
N LEU A 14 -67.98 -9.76 17.09
CA LEU A 14 -66.51 -9.88 17.21
C LEU A 14 -65.87 -8.62 16.63
N LEU A 15 -65.32 -7.76 17.48
CA LEU A 15 -64.37 -6.73 17.08
C LEU A 15 -63.03 -7.40 16.77
N VAL A 16 -62.70 -7.54 15.48
CA VAL A 16 -61.36 -7.92 15.04
C VAL A 16 -60.46 -6.68 15.15
N GLY A 17 -59.67 -6.63 16.22
CA GLY A 17 -58.59 -5.66 16.37
C GLY A 17 -57.50 -5.93 15.36
N VAL A 18 -57.39 -5.09 14.33
CA VAL A 18 -56.24 -5.07 13.42
C VAL A 18 -55.04 -4.49 14.18
N THR A 19 -54.21 -5.37 14.74
CA THR A 19 -52.92 -4.97 15.25
C THR A 19 -52.03 -4.68 14.04
N ALA A 20 -51.85 -3.40 13.72
CA ALA A 20 -50.83 -2.96 12.76
C ALA A 20 -49.46 -3.29 13.38
N CYS A 21 -48.83 -4.41 12.94
CA CYS A 21 -47.43 -4.64 13.14
C CYS A 21 -46.69 -3.54 12.35
N THR A 22 -46.29 -2.47 13.01
CA THR A 22 -45.22 -1.59 12.51
C THR A 22 -43.96 -2.44 12.48
N GLY A 23 -43.70 -3.06 11.31
CA GLY A 23 -42.41 -3.65 11.02
C GLY A 23 -41.38 -2.53 11.07
N GLY A 24 -40.73 -2.39 12.22
CA GLY A 24 -39.50 -1.62 12.31
C GLY A 24 -38.52 -2.24 11.35
N SER A 25 -38.33 -1.63 10.21
CA SER A 25 -37.14 -1.86 9.39
C SER A 25 -35.96 -1.52 10.30
N THR A 26 -35.29 -2.53 10.82
CA THR A 26 -33.95 -2.34 11.35
C THR A 26 -33.11 -1.92 10.16
N ALA A 27 -32.99 -0.61 9.95
CA ALA A 27 -32.01 -0.09 9.03
C ALA A 27 -30.67 -0.65 9.51
N THR A 28 -30.11 -1.60 8.76
CA THR A 28 -28.75 -2.05 9.00
C THR A 28 -27.88 -0.81 8.98
N GLU A 29 -27.11 -0.60 10.06
CA GLU A 29 -26.18 0.53 10.11
C GLU A 29 -25.37 0.53 8.82
N PRO A 30 -25.19 1.71 8.17
CA PRO A 30 -24.41 1.77 6.95
C PRO A 30 -22.96 1.38 7.28
N VAL A 31 -22.43 0.43 6.51
CA VAL A 31 -21.10 -0.12 6.70
C VAL A 31 -20.22 0.12 5.48
N LEU A 32 -18.91 0.07 5.68
CA LEU A 32 -17.86 0.11 4.65
C LEU A 32 -16.81 -0.93 5.00
N ASN A 33 -16.49 -1.82 4.07
CA ASN A 33 -15.45 -2.82 4.24
C ASN A 33 -14.19 -2.39 3.48
N VAL A 34 -13.12 -2.09 4.20
CA VAL A 34 -11.84 -1.62 3.66
C VAL A 34 -10.79 -2.72 3.83
N TYR A 35 -9.99 -2.98 2.79
CA TYR A 35 -8.85 -3.88 2.84
C TYR A 35 -7.60 -3.13 2.36
N ASN A 36 -6.71 -2.83 3.28
CA ASN A 36 -5.55 -1.98 3.05
C ASN A 36 -4.27 -2.65 3.59
N TRP A 37 -3.15 -2.03 3.36
CA TRP A 37 -1.87 -2.44 3.95
C TRP A 37 -1.87 -2.25 5.46
N SER A 38 -1.08 -3.06 6.16
CA SER A 38 -0.81 -2.86 7.58
C SER A 38 -0.14 -1.50 7.81
N ASP A 39 -0.49 -0.82 8.93
CA ASP A 39 0.08 0.48 9.31
C ASP A 39 0.00 1.56 8.20
N TYR A 40 -1.09 1.59 7.41
CA TYR A 40 -1.17 2.42 6.21
C TYR A 40 -2.35 3.43 6.22
N VAL A 41 -2.79 3.82 7.39
CA VAL A 41 -3.73 4.93 7.64
C VAL A 41 -3.36 5.61 8.96
N ALA A 42 -3.40 6.95 8.98
CA ALA A 42 -3.07 7.70 10.19
C ALA A 42 -4.12 7.48 11.29
N PRO A 43 -3.71 7.40 12.56
CA PRO A 43 -4.62 7.28 13.69
C PRO A 43 -5.74 8.32 13.67
N GLY A 44 -6.98 7.87 13.92
CA GLY A 44 -8.18 8.70 13.98
C GLY A 44 -8.75 9.13 12.62
N VAL A 45 -8.14 8.81 11.48
CA VAL A 45 -8.71 9.10 10.14
C VAL A 45 -9.98 8.29 9.92
N ILE A 46 -9.99 7.02 10.32
CA ILE A 46 -11.17 6.16 10.24
C ILE A 46 -12.28 6.68 11.17
N ASP A 47 -11.93 7.02 12.42
CA ASP A 47 -12.89 7.54 13.40
C ASP A 47 -13.52 8.86 12.92
N ASP A 48 -12.75 9.72 12.24
CA ASP A 48 -13.24 10.98 11.67
C ASP A 48 -14.24 10.71 10.54
N PHE A 49 -13.95 9.74 9.66
CA PHE A 49 -14.88 9.33 8.62
C PHE A 49 -16.17 8.75 9.22
N GLU A 50 -16.08 7.83 10.18
CA GLU A 50 -17.23 7.24 10.86
C GLU A 50 -18.12 8.32 11.51
N ARG A 51 -17.49 9.28 12.19
CA ARG A 51 -18.19 10.38 12.86
C ARG A 51 -18.86 11.34 11.88
N GLU A 52 -18.20 11.65 10.76
CA GLU A 52 -18.71 12.60 9.77
C GLU A 52 -19.86 12.02 8.95
N TYR A 53 -19.76 10.77 8.55
CA TYR A 53 -20.72 10.14 7.63
C TYR A 53 -21.71 9.18 8.31
N GLY A 54 -21.51 8.81 9.58
CA GLY A 54 -22.33 7.83 10.27
C GLY A 54 -22.21 6.42 9.65
N ILE A 55 -21.08 6.10 9.04
CA ILE A 55 -20.80 4.83 8.36
C ILE A 55 -19.75 4.07 9.17
N LYS A 56 -20.08 2.87 9.64
CA LYS A 56 -19.12 2.01 10.35
C LYS A 56 -18.11 1.40 9.39
N VAL A 57 -16.83 1.51 9.70
CA VAL A 57 -15.74 0.95 8.88
C VAL A 57 -15.24 -0.37 9.48
N ASN A 58 -15.33 -1.44 8.70
CA ASN A 58 -14.63 -2.68 8.96
C ASN A 58 -13.29 -2.60 8.21
N TYR A 59 -12.19 -2.50 8.96
CA TYR A 59 -10.87 -2.28 8.39
C TYR A 59 -10.02 -3.52 8.57
N ASP A 60 -9.78 -4.23 7.46
CA ASP A 60 -8.90 -5.41 7.40
C ASP A 60 -7.57 -5.05 6.74
N VAL A 61 -6.52 -5.79 7.06
CA VAL A 61 -5.18 -5.53 6.55
C VAL A 61 -4.57 -6.72 5.83
N PHE A 62 -3.63 -6.42 4.92
CA PHE A 62 -2.80 -7.41 4.23
C PHE A 62 -1.33 -6.96 4.22
N ASP A 63 -0.42 -7.92 3.98
CA ASP A 63 1.03 -7.70 4.01
C ASP A 63 1.70 -7.81 2.63
N SER A 64 0.97 -8.24 1.61
CA SER A 64 1.51 -8.34 0.25
C SER A 64 0.42 -8.21 -0.81
N ASN A 65 0.81 -7.69 -1.98
CA ASN A 65 -0.07 -7.63 -3.14
C ASN A 65 -0.55 -9.01 -3.59
N GLU A 66 0.25 -10.06 -3.40
CA GLU A 66 -0.09 -11.44 -3.76
C GLU A 66 -1.24 -11.97 -2.90
N VAL A 67 -1.28 -11.61 -1.61
CA VAL A 67 -2.40 -11.93 -0.70
C VAL A 67 -3.65 -11.19 -1.15
N LEU A 68 -3.55 -9.89 -1.41
CA LEU A 68 -4.65 -9.09 -1.95
C LEU A 68 -5.16 -9.68 -3.27
N GLU A 69 -4.26 -9.96 -4.23
CA GLU A 69 -4.61 -10.50 -5.54
C GLU A 69 -5.35 -11.84 -5.44
N THR A 70 -4.83 -12.76 -4.62
CA THR A 70 -5.47 -14.06 -4.39
C THR A 70 -6.91 -13.87 -3.89
N LYS A 71 -7.10 -12.97 -2.92
CA LYS A 71 -8.42 -12.65 -2.36
C LYS A 71 -9.35 -12.06 -3.42
N MET A 72 -8.86 -11.12 -4.23
CA MET A 72 -9.66 -10.44 -5.25
C MET A 72 -10.03 -11.36 -6.41
N LEU A 73 -9.09 -12.21 -6.88
CA LEU A 73 -9.33 -13.14 -7.99
C LEU A 73 -10.30 -14.28 -7.64
N MET A 74 -10.44 -14.65 -6.36
CA MET A 74 -11.45 -15.61 -5.93
C MET A 74 -12.88 -15.08 -6.10
N GLY A 75 -13.06 -13.76 -6.18
CA GLY A 75 -14.36 -13.09 -6.21
C GLY A 75 -15.09 -13.18 -4.86
N HIS A 76 -16.24 -12.53 -4.77
CA HIS A 76 -17.03 -12.44 -3.53
C HIS A 76 -16.18 -11.98 -2.33
N SER A 77 -15.31 -11.00 -2.60
CA SER A 77 -14.37 -10.49 -1.61
C SER A 77 -15.05 -9.82 -0.41
N ASN A 78 -16.24 -9.30 -0.66
CA ASN A 78 -17.05 -8.52 0.28
C ASN A 78 -16.40 -7.21 0.73
N PHE A 79 -15.32 -6.77 0.06
CA PHE A 79 -14.70 -5.48 0.28
C PHE A 79 -15.31 -4.40 -0.62
N ASP A 80 -15.36 -3.18 -0.09
CA ASP A 80 -15.84 -2.00 -0.81
C ASP A 80 -14.68 -1.18 -1.38
N VAL A 81 -13.58 -1.12 -0.63
CA VAL A 81 -12.39 -0.36 -0.98
C VAL A 81 -11.16 -1.23 -0.73
N VAL A 82 -10.25 -1.23 -1.69
CA VAL A 82 -8.95 -1.92 -1.60
C VAL A 82 -7.83 -1.01 -2.13
N VAL A 83 -6.59 -1.29 -1.71
CA VAL A 83 -5.44 -0.44 -2.05
C VAL A 83 -4.31 -1.28 -2.69
N PRO A 84 -4.46 -1.69 -3.97
CA PRO A 84 -3.40 -2.40 -4.69
C PRO A 84 -2.29 -1.45 -5.13
N SER A 85 -1.07 -1.97 -5.27
CA SER A 85 -0.01 -1.27 -5.99
C SER A 85 -0.25 -1.29 -7.50
N GLY A 86 0.25 -0.28 -8.21
CA GLY A 86 -0.03 -0.02 -9.62
C GLY A 86 0.09 -1.23 -10.55
N PRO A 87 1.21 -1.99 -10.57
CA PRO A 87 1.34 -3.16 -11.45
C PRO A 87 0.28 -4.24 -11.19
N PHE A 88 -0.14 -4.40 -9.94
CA PHE A 88 -1.20 -5.33 -9.56
C PHE A 88 -2.58 -4.82 -9.98
N LEU A 89 -2.85 -3.53 -9.76
CA LEU A 89 -4.08 -2.89 -10.27
C LEU A 89 -4.21 -3.12 -11.78
N GLN A 90 -3.15 -2.87 -12.56
CA GLN A 90 -3.16 -2.99 -14.02
C GLN A 90 -3.60 -4.38 -14.49
N ARG A 91 -3.02 -5.46 -13.95
CA ARG A 91 -3.36 -6.81 -14.37
C ARG A 91 -4.74 -7.25 -13.85
N GLN A 92 -5.13 -6.78 -12.67
CA GLN A 92 -6.43 -7.07 -12.07
C GLN A 92 -7.57 -6.32 -12.80
N ILE A 93 -7.33 -5.12 -13.34
CA ILE A 93 -8.27 -4.45 -14.25
C ILE A 93 -8.54 -5.33 -15.49
N THR A 94 -7.47 -5.88 -16.07
CA THR A 94 -7.60 -6.80 -17.23
C THR A 94 -8.40 -8.06 -16.89
N ALA A 95 -8.32 -8.53 -15.65
CA ALA A 95 -9.11 -9.66 -15.14
C ALA A 95 -10.53 -9.29 -14.71
N GLY A 96 -10.94 -8.02 -14.83
CA GLY A 96 -12.28 -7.57 -14.46
C GLY A 96 -12.53 -7.45 -12.95
N VAL A 97 -11.48 -7.40 -12.15
CA VAL A 97 -11.56 -7.34 -10.68
C VAL A 97 -12.10 -6.02 -10.18
N TYR A 98 -11.84 -4.93 -10.89
CA TYR A 98 -12.22 -3.57 -10.48
C TYR A 98 -13.27 -2.97 -11.39
N ARG A 99 -14.05 -2.05 -10.82
CA ARG A 99 -14.98 -1.21 -11.57
C ARG A 99 -14.41 0.17 -11.81
N LYS A 100 -14.92 0.84 -12.82
CA LYS A 100 -14.64 2.25 -13.02
C LYS A 100 -15.27 3.07 -11.91
N LEU A 101 -14.53 4.07 -11.45
CA LEU A 101 -14.99 5.05 -10.47
C LEU A 101 -16.01 6.01 -11.12
N ASP A 102 -17.07 6.31 -10.40
CA ASP A 102 -17.96 7.43 -10.76
C ASP A 102 -17.32 8.75 -10.27
N LYS A 103 -16.62 9.41 -11.21
CA LYS A 103 -15.92 10.67 -10.91
C LYS A 103 -16.86 11.79 -10.49
N SER A 104 -18.16 11.71 -10.80
CA SER A 104 -19.15 12.70 -10.32
C SER A 104 -19.37 12.64 -8.82
N LEU A 105 -19.05 11.49 -8.18
CA LEU A 105 -19.09 11.29 -6.74
C LEU A 105 -17.78 11.64 -6.03
N LEU A 106 -16.77 12.10 -6.78
CA LEU A 106 -15.43 12.41 -6.28
C LEU A 106 -15.06 13.89 -6.51
N PRO A 107 -15.79 14.84 -5.94
CA PRO A 107 -15.51 16.28 -6.15
C PRO A 107 -14.11 16.71 -5.70
N ASN A 108 -13.46 15.99 -4.78
CA ASN A 108 -12.10 16.25 -4.32
C ASN A 108 -11.01 15.73 -5.28
N LEU A 109 -11.38 14.99 -6.32
CA LEU A 109 -10.43 14.60 -7.39
C LEU A 109 -9.78 15.79 -8.08
N LYS A 110 -10.37 17.00 -7.97
CA LYS A 110 -9.79 18.27 -8.44
C LYS A 110 -8.46 18.63 -7.77
N TYR A 111 -8.16 18.04 -6.63
CA TYR A 111 -6.92 18.27 -5.86
C TYR A 111 -5.78 17.33 -6.28
N ALA A 112 -6.07 16.33 -7.11
CA ALA A 112 -5.05 15.37 -7.55
C ALA A 112 -3.90 16.06 -8.31
N ASP A 113 -2.66 15.73 -7.91
CA ASP A 113 -1.43 16.13 -8.61
C ASP A 113 -1.43 15.58 -10.03
N GLN A 114 -1.33 16.49 -11.02
CA GLN A 114 -1.40 16.15 -12.43
C GLN A 114 -0.18 15.35 -12.92
N GLU A 115 0.99 15.51 -12.29
CA GLU A 115 2.19 14.73 -12.60
C GLU A 115 2.01 13.28 -12.11
N VAL A 116 1.62 13.11 -10.85
CA VAL A 116 1.31 11.80 -10.24
C VAL A 116 0.21 11.09 -11.03
N ALA A 117 -0.88 11.80 -11.37
CA ALA A 117 -1.97 11.23 -12.17
C ALA A 117 -1.54 10.78 -13.57
N ARG A 118 -0.60 11.51 -14.23
CA ARG A 118 -0.05 11.09 -15.53
C ARG A 118 0.85 9.86 -15.40
N GLU A 119 1.67 9.79 -14.36
CA GLU A 119 2.58 8.67 -14.15
C GLU A 119 1.83 7.40 -13.74
N SER A 120 0.85 7.50 -12.85
CA SER A 120 0.03 6.35 -12.43
C SER A 120 -0.93 5.86 -13.52
N ALA A 121 -1.20 6.68 -14.56
CA ALA A 121 -2.04 6.29 -15.70
C ALA A 121 -1.50 5.08 -16.48
N VAL A 122 -0.20 4.75 -16.36
CA VAL A 122 0.38 3.54 -16.96
C VAL A 122 -0.27 2.25 -16.42
N TYR A 123 -0.73 2.30 -15.18
CA TYR A 123 -1.42 1.18 -14.50
C TYR A 123 -2.93 1.28 -14.59
N ASN A 124 -3.44 2.49 -14.72
CA ASN A 124 -4.82 2.87 -14.51
C ASN A 124 -5.32 3.67 -15.72
N PRO A 125 -5.67 3.00 -16.84
CA PRO A 125 -6.01 3.66 -18.09
C PRO A 125 -7.08 4.74 -17.92
N GLY A 126 -6.74 5.97 -18.30
CA GLY A 126 -7.62 7.15 -18.15
C GLY A 126 -7.88 7.56 -16.70
N ASN A 127 -7.15 7.02 -15.74
CA ASN A 127 -7.39 7.20 -14.29
C ASN A 127 -8.86 6.90 -13.94
N GLU A 128 -9.37 5.78 -14.47
CA GLU A 128 -10.78 5.43 -14.32
C GLU A 128 -11.06 4.44 -13.18
N TYR A 129 -10.06 3.64 -12.75
CA TYR A 129 -10.27 2.51 -11.83
C TYR A 129 -9.77 2.76 -10.42
N GLY A 130 -8.89 3.73 -10.22
CA GLY A 130 -8.34 4.08 -8.92
C GLY A 130 -7.89 5.52 -8.88
N VAL A 131 -7.62 5.99 -7.67
CA VAL A 131 -6.97 7.28 -7.40
C VAL A 131 -5.70 7.04 -6.61
N ASP A 132 -4.67 7.85 -6.84
CA ASP A 132 -3.44 7.74 -6.08
C ASP A 132 -3.71 7.99 -4.59
N TYR A 133 -3.17 7.11 -3.75
CA TYR A 133 -3.22 7.24 -2.30
C TYR A 133 -1.88 7.69 -1.77
N MET A 134 -0.84 6.94 -2.08
CA MET A 134 0.55 7.21 -1.73
C MET A 134 1.47 6.77 -2.87
N TRP A 135 2.61 7.45 -3.00
CA TRP A 135 3.67 6.96 -3.85
C TRP A 135 4.97 6.76 -3.05
N ILE A 136 5.75 5.79 -3.47
CA ILE A 136 6.78 5.15 -2.66
C ILE A 136 8.03 5.01 -3.50
N THR A 137 9.20 5.15 -2.88
CA THR A 137 10.48 4.75 -3.48
C THR A 137 11.14 3.67 -2.64
N SER A 138 11.91 2.77 -3.28
CA SER A 138 12.70 1.77 -2.58
C SER A 138 14.19 2.10 -2.63
N GLY A 139 14.86 1.88 -1.50
CA GLY A 139 16.27 2.19 -1.35
C GLY A 139 16.89 1.69 -0.05
N PRO A 140 18.18 1.94 0.18
CA PRO A 140 18.85 1.58 1.42
C PRO A 140 18.32 2.38 2.61
N GLY A 141 17.80 1.66 3.62
CA GLY A 141 17.52 2.18 4.95
C GLY A 141 18.54 1.61 5.94
N TYR A 142 19.14 2.46 6.78
CA TYR A 142 20.27 2.00 7.57
C TYR A 142 20.44 2.72 8.91
N ASN A 143 21.08 2.04 9.87
CA ASN A 143 21.53 2.59 11.14
C ASN A 143 22.83 3.37 10.94
N VAL A 144 22.77 4.69 11.11
CA VAL A 144 23.87 5.62 10.80
C VAL A 144 25.14 5.27 11.57
N ALA A 145 25.02 5.04 12.87
CA ALA A 145 26.17 4.74 13.74
C ALA A 145 26.82 3.40 13.35
N ARG A 146 26.03 2.35 13.18
CA ARG A 146 26.54 1.00 12.87
C ARG A 146 27.17 0.90 11.48
N ILE A 147 26.64 1.63 10.50
CA ILE A 147 27.23 1.69 9.15
C ILE A 147 28.57 2.42 9.23
N ARG A 148 28.62 3.60 9.87
CA ARG A 148 29.85 4.39 10.02
C ARG A 148 30.96 3.64 10.76
N GLU A 149 30.61 2.88 11.79
CA GLU A 149 31.55 2.06 12.55
C GLU A 149 32.26 1.02 11.68
N ARG A 150 31.55 0.39 10.74
CA ARG A 150 32.07 -0.69 9.88
C ARG A 150 32.70 -0.19 8.58
N MET A 151 32.17 0.89 8.05
CA MET A 151 32.63 1.50 6.79
C MET A 151 32.36 3.01 6.85
N PRO A 152 33.34 3.83 7.33
CA PRO A 152 33.16 5.29 7.46
C PRO A 152 32.84 6.00 6.15
N ASP A 153 33.29 5.45 5.02
CA ASP A 153 33.10 5.92 3.64
C ASP A 153 32.07 5.10 2.87
N ALA A 154 31.11 4.48 3.58
CA ALA A 154 30.05 3.69 2.97
C ALA A 154 29.28 4.51 1.92
N PRO A 155 28.97 3.92 0.74
CA PRO A 155 28.25 4.61 -0.32
C PRO A 155 26.75 4.67 -0.02
N VAL A 156 26.35 5.39 1.03
CA VAL A 156 25.00 5.40 1.60
C VAL A 156 23.92 5.90 0.65
N ASP A 157 24.31 6.65 -0.40
CA ASP A 157 23.44 7.15 -1.46
C ASP A 157 23.43 6.27 -2.72
N SER A 158 23.81 5.00 -2.62
CA SER A 158 23.96 4.10 -3.77
C SER A 158 23.40 2.72 -3.51
N LEU A 159 22.84 2.10 -4.53
CA LEU A 159 22.43 0.69 -4.53
C LEU A 159 23.59 -0.28 -4.26
N ARG A 160 24.86 0.20 -4.34
CA ARG A 160 26.03 -0.56 -3.90
C ARG A 160 25.97 -0.99 -2.45
N MET A 161 25.31 -0.23 -1.59
CA MET A 161 25.11 -0.62 -0.18
C MET A 161 24.54 -2.04 -0.04
N ILE A 162 23.67 -2.42 -0.95
CA ILE A 162 22.95 -3.71 -0.95
C ILE A 162 23.57 -4.70 -1.95
N PHE A 163 23.81 -4.26 -3.20
CA PHE A 163 24.10 -5.19 -4.32
C PHE A 163 25.58 -5.37 -4.64
N ASP A 164 26.48 -4.60 -4.01
CA ASP A 164 27.92 -4.83 -4.12
C ASP A 164 28.37 -5.81 -3.01
N PRO A 165 28.81 -7.05 -3.36
CA PRO A 165 29.22 -8.05 -2.37
C PRO A 165 30.33 -7.59 -1.44
N GLN A 166 31.24 -6.72 -1.93
CA GLN A 166 32.37 -6.20 -1.12
C GLN A 166 31.90 -5.17 -0.08
N VAL A 167 30.80 -4.47 -0.37
CA VAL A 167 30.19 -3.49 0.53
C VAL A 167 29.26 -4.18 1.52
N VAL A 168 28.26 -4.94 1.05
CA VAL A 168 27.25 -5.55 1.91
C VAL A 168 27.84 -6.57 2.89
N ALA A 169 28.93 -7.25 2.53
CA ALA A 169 29.66 -8.17 3.40
C ALA A 169 30.14 -7.51 4.70
N LYS A 170 30.43 -6.19 4.69
CA LYS A 170 30.85 -5.43 5.88
C LYS A 170 29.74 -5.28 6.92
N PHE A 171 28.49 -5.50 6.51
CA PHE A 171 27.30 -5.31 7.35
C PHE A 171 26.60 -6.62 7.72
N ALA A 172 27.13 -7.77 7.27
CA ALA A 172 26.52 -9.08 7.48
C ALA A 172 26.37 -9.43 8.98
N ASP A 173 27.35 -9.05 9.82
CA ASP A 173 27.36 -9.30 11.25
C ASP A 173 26.25 -8.52 11.99
N CYS A 174 25.99 -7.28 11.58
CA CYS A 174 24.93 -6.47 12.18
C CYS A 174 23.55 -6.70 11.55
N GLY A 175 23.49 -7.43 10.44
CA GLY A 175 22.27 -7.89 9.79
C GLY A 175 21.79 -7.02 8.64
N VAL A 176 21.51 -7.69 7.53
CA VAL A 176 20.99 -7.10 6.30
C VAL A 176 19.69 -7.78 5.92
N ALA A 177 18.66 -6.99 5.60
CA ALA A 177 17.37 -7.48 5.12
C ALA A 177 17.07 -6.98 3.70
N ILE A 178 16.25 -7.74 2.98
CA ILE A 178 15.76 -7.37 1.65
C ILE A 178 14.26 -7.59 1.60
N LEU A 179 13.54 -6.74 0.86
CA LEU A 179 12.11 -6.86 0.59
C LEU A 179 11.80 -8.19 -0.13
N ASP A 180 10.69 -8.83 0.20
CA ASP A 180 10.17 -10.01 -0.51
C ASP A 180 9.24 -9.56 -1.67
N THR A 181 9.79 -8.80 -2.61
CA THR A 181 9.11 -8.23 -3.77
C THR A 181 9.93 -8.50 -5.03
N PRO A 182 9.75 -9.66 -5.68
CA PRO A 182 10.65 -10.11 -6.75
C PRO A 182 10.76 -9.13 -7.93
N THR A 183 9.66 -8.50 -8.35
CA THR A 183 9.66 -7.58 -9.50
C THR A 183 10.42 -6.31 -9.17
N GLU A 184 10.16 -5.72 -8.01
CA GLU A 184 10.81 -4.50 -7.54
C GLU A 184 12.31 -4.73 -7.30
N MET A 185 12.68 -5.85 -6.67
CA MET A 185 14.08 -6.21 -6.45
C MET A 185 14.82 -6.48 -7.75
N LEU A 186 14.19 -7.11 -8.74
CA LEU A 186 14.74 -7.22 -10.08
C LEU A 186 15.05 -5.84 -10.66
N GLY A 187 14.08 -4.90 -10.59
CA GLY A 187 14.26 -3.53 -11.07
C GLY A 187 15.44 -2.83 -10.40
N ALA A 188 15.52 -2.90 -9.08
CA ALA A 188 16.62 -2.29 -8.32
C ALA A 188 17.99 -2.88 -8.66
N VAL A 189 18.09 -4.20 -8.80
CA VAL A 189 19.35 -4.86 -9.24
C VAL A 189 19.73 -4.44 -10.67
N LEU A 190 18.77 -4.36 -11.58
CA LEU A 190 19.03 -3.92 -12.95
C LEU A 190 19.50 -2.47 -13.00
N MET A 191 18.93 -1.58 -12.17
CA MET A 191 19.42 -0.21 -12.02
C MET A 191 20.88 -0.18 -11.50
N TYR A 192 21.19 -0.99 -10.48
CA TYR A 192 22.56 -1.17 -10.00
C TYR A 192 23.53 -1.61 -11.09
N LEU A 193 23.08 -2.48 -12.00
CA LEU A 193 23.86 -2.97 -13.15
C LEU A 193 23.87 -1.99 -14.35
N GLY A 194 23.23 -0.82 -14.23
CA GLY A 194 23.11 0.15 -15.34
C GLY A 194 22.23 -0.32 -16.50
N ARG A 195 21.23 -1.19 -16.20
CA ARG A 195 20.30 -1.76 -17.17
C ARG A 195 18.89 -1.20 -16.99
N ASN A 196 18.03 -1.44 -18.00
CA ASN A 196 16.63 -1.06 -17.90
C ASN A 196 15.92 -1.84 -16.78
N PRO A 197 15.39 -1.16 -15.73
CA PRO A 197 14.74 -1.81 -14.58
C PRO A 197 13.48 -2.60 -14.97
N ASN A 198 12.84 -2.24 -16.07
CA ASN A 198 11.65 -2.91 -16.57
C ASN A 198 11.93 -3.98 -17.63
N SER A 199 13.19 -4.37 -17.83
CA SER A 199 13.55 -5.40 -18.81
C SER A 199 12.88 -6.76 -18.50
N GLU A 200 12.43 -7.43 -19.58
CA GLU A 200 12.00 -8.82 -19.58
C GLU A 200 12.97 -9.73 -20.37
N SER A 201 14.17 -9.25 -20.61
CA SER A 201 15.22 -10.02 -21.27
C SER A 201 15.73 -11.15 -20.35
N LEU A 202 15.86 -12.37 -20.91
CA LEU A 202 16.47 -13.50 -20.19
C LEU A 202 17.94 -13.23 -19.81
N ALA A 203 18.66 -12.43 -20.63
CA ALA A 203 20.03 -12.02 -20.32
C ALA A 203 20.08 -11.12 -19.10
N ASP A 204 19.12 -10.19 -18.97
CA ASP A 204 19.02 -9.30 -17.81
C ASP A 204 18.57 -10.04 -16.55
N LEU A 205 17.61 -10.97 -16.68
CA LEU A 205 17.20 -11.82 -15.58
C LEU A 205 18.37 -12.64 -15.03
N LYS A 206 19.18 -13.23 -15.92
CA LYS A 206 20.36 -14.01 -15.53
C LYS A 206 21.45 -13.13 -14.89
N ALA A 207 21.65 -11.92 -15.39
CA ALA A 207 22.60 -10.98 -14.78
C ALA A 207 22.16 -10.55 -13.38
N ALA A 208 20.86 -10.28 -13.20
CA ALA A 208 20.27 -9.95 -11.89
C ALA A 208 20.37 -11.14 -10.93
N GLU A 209 20.07 -12.37 -11.40
CA GLU A 209 20.24 -13.59 -10.60
C GLU A 209 21.68 -13.74 -10.09
N SER A 210 22.65 -13.55 -10.97
CA SER A 210 24.08 -13.63 -10.59
C SER A 210 24.46 -12.61 -9.53
N ALA A 211 23.96 -11.37 -9.65
CA ALA A 211 24.21 -10.30 -8.67
C ALA A 211 23.54 -10.60 -7.33
N LEU A 212 22.29 -11.05 -7.34
CA LEU A 212 21.55 -11.45 -6.13
C LEU A 212 22.23 -12.63 -5.43
N MET A 213 22.59 -13.67 -6.15
CA MET A 213 23.28 -14.84 -5.56
C MET A 213 24.64 -14.48 -4.96
N ALA A 214 25.35 -13.49 -5.52
CA ALA A 214 26.63 -13.01 -4.97
C ALA A 214 26.48 -12.35 -3.60
N ILE A 215 25.34 -11.73 -3.32
CA ILE A 215 25.06 -11.10 -2.01
C ILE A 215 24.31 -12.01 -1.05
N ARG A 216 23.72 -13.11 -1.52
CA ARG A 216 22.86 -13.99 -0.72
C ARG A 216 23.50 -14.42 0.62
N PRO A 217 24.81 -14.77 0.69
CA PRO A 217 25.45 -15.17 1.94
C PRO A 217 25.43 -14.10 3.04
N TYR A 218 25.24 -12.84 2.70
CA TYR A 218 25.27 -11.69 3.60
C TYR A 218 23.87 -11.24 4.04
N ILE A 219 22.82 -11.82 3.43
CA ILE A 219 21.43 -11.46 3.72
C ILE A 219 20.90 -12.33 4.84
N ARG A 220 20.50 -11.68 5.96
CA ARG A 220 19.95 -12.35 7.12
C ARG A 220 18.58 -12.93 6.84
N TYR A 221 17.71 -12.16 6.17
CA TYR A 221 16.38 -12.61 5.74
C TYR A 221 15.82 -11.75 4.60
N VAL A 222 14.76 -12.30 3.98
CA VAL A 222 13.96 -11.65 2.95
C VAL A 222 12.54 -11.52 3.49
N HIS A 223 12.05 -10.29 3.72
CA HIS A 223 10.71 -10.03 4.27
C HIS A 223 10.33 -8.56 4.12
N SER A 224 9.06 -8.27 3.78
CA SER A 224 8.60 -6.92 3.44
C SER A 224 8.07 -6.07 4.60
N SER A 225 7.91 -6.62 5.81
CA SER A 225 7.38 -5.85 6.96
C SER A 225 8.31 -5.91 8.18
N ARG A 226 8.90 -7.06 8.48
CA ARG A 226 9.69 -7.30 9.68
C ARG A 226 10.86 -6.32 9.87
N TYR A 227 11.48 -5.88 8.77
CA TYR A 227 12.64 -5.00 8.79
C TYR A 227 12.38 -3.65 9.48
N ILE A 228 11.11 -3.20 9.55
CA ILE A 228 10.71 -1.93 10.16
C ILE A 228 11.05 -1.97 11.65
N ASP A 229 10.53 -2.96 12.35
CA ASP A 229 10.79 -3.14 13.78
C ASP A 229 12.24 -3.54 14.06
N ASP A 230 12.83 -4.41 13.23
CA ASP A 230 14.22 -4.84 13.40
C ASP A 230 15.20 -3.67 13.22
N LEU A 231 14.95 -2.71 12.33
CA LEU A 231 15.72 -1.46 12.24
C LEU A 231 15.50 -0.58 13.46
N ALA A 232 14.24 -0.36 13.86
CA ALA A 232 13.89 0.48 15.01
C ALA A 232 14.50 -0.06 16.32
N ASN A 233 14.56 -1.38 16.45
CA ASN A 233 15.13 -2.06 17.62
C ASN A 233 16.66 -2.26 17.55
N GLY A 234 17.27 -2.01 16.38
CA GLY A 234 18.69 -2.24 16.15
C GLY A 234 19.07 -3.72 15.96
N GLU A 235 18.10 -4.59 15.67
CA GLU A 235 18.36 -6.01 15.39
C GLU A 235 19.05 -6.20 14.04
N ILE A 236 18.80 -5.29 13.10
CA ILE A 236 19.53 -5.18 11.82
C ILE A 236 20.09 -3.77 11.67
N CYS A 237 21.06 -3.61 10.79
CA CYS A 237 21.69 -2.30 10.53
C CYS A 237 21.46 -1.78 9.11
N LEU A 238 20.99 -2.61 8.20
CA LEU A 238 20.78 -2.27 6.79
C LEU A 238 19.58 -3.03 6.24
N ALA A 239 18.76 -2.34 5.47
CA ALA A 239 17.68 -2.97 4.71
C ALA A 239 17.54 -2.33 3.34
N MET A 240 17.22 -3.12 2.30
CA MET A 240 16.52 -2.59 1.15
C MET A 240 15.06 -2.45 1.57
N GLY A 241 14.58 -1.23 1.69
CA GLY A 241 13.25 -0.94 2.26
C GLY A 241 12.52 0.17 1.51
N TRP A 242 11.28 0.38 1.86
CA TRP A 242 10.46 1.47 1.36
C TRP A 242 10.71 2.76 2.15
N SER A 243 10.66 3.90 1.44
CA SER A 243 11.01 5.21 2.00
C SER A 243 10.27 5.52 3.31
N GLY A 244 8.95 5.41 3.34
CA GLY A 244 8.15 5.72 4.51
C GLY A 244 8.37 4.75 5.66
N ASP A 245 8.51 3.45 5.38
CA ASP A 245 8.75 2.44 6.41
C ASP A 245 10.05 2.67 7.18
N VAL A 246 11.13 3.04 6.46
CA VAL A 246 12.41 3.38 7.11
C VAL A 246 12.26 4.63 7.98
N LYS A 247 11.48 5.62 7.53
CA LYS A 247 11.18 6.82 8.31
C LYS A 247 10.30 6.52 9.53
N GLN A 248 9.30 5.65 9.39
CA GLN A 248 8.49 5.18 10.51
C GLN A 248 9.35 4.38 11.52
N ALA A 249 10.27 3.53 11.04
CA ALA A 249 11.22 2.85 11.92
C ALA A 249 12.08 3.83 12.71
N HIS A 250 12.51 4.94 12.07
CA HIS A 250 13.24 6.02 12.76
C HIS A 250 12.40 6.66 13.86
N ASP A 251 11.14 7.03 13.56
CA ASP A 251 10.24 7.62 14.54
C ASP A 251 10.00 6.67 15.73
N ARG A 252 9.75 5.38 15.47
CA ARG A 252 9.62 4.34 16.51
C ARG A 252 10.87 4.22 17.38
N ALA A 253 12.07 4.31 16.79
CA ALA A 253 13.33 4.27 17.54
C ALA A 253 13.51 5.49 18.45
N LEU A 254 13.13 6.68 17.97
CA LEU A 254 13.15 7.93 18.74
C LEU A 254 12.16 7.86 19.92
N GLU A 255 10.92 7.47 19.68
CA GLU A 255 9.88 7.32 20.71
C GLU A 255 10.28 6.31 21.80
N ALA A 256 10.95 5.22 21.40
CA ALA A 256 11.47 4.24 22.34
C ALA A 256 12.72 4.70 23.12
N GLY A 257 13.28 5.89 22.84
CA GLY A 257 14.44 6.44 23.51
C GLY A 257 15.72 5.62 23.34
N ARG A 258 15.86 4.87 22.24
CA ARG A 258 16.95 3.90 22.03
C ARG A 258 18.26 4.54 21.54
N GLY A 259 18.25 5.83 21.19
CA GLY A 259 19.40 6.51 20.62
C GLY A 259 19.83 5.98 19.25
N ILE A 260 18.91 5.33 18.52
CA ILE A 260 19.16 4.79 17.20
C ILE A 260 18.75 5.84 16.16
N GLU A 261 19.72 6.27 15.37
CA GLU A 261 19.49 7.14 14.21
C GLU A 261 19.43 6.29 12.96
N LEU A 262 18.29 6.34 12.26
CA LEU A 262 18.10 5.68 10.97
C LEU A 262 18.05 6.73 9.85
N ALA A 263 18.59 6.38 8.70
CA ALA A 263 18.55 7.20 7.51
C ALA A 263 18.06 6.38 6.28
N TYR A 264 17.45 7.09 5.35
CA TYR A 264 17.04 6.59 4.05
C TYR A 264 17.54 7.55 2.97
N HIS A 265 18.09 7.03 1.89
CA HIS A 265 18.42 7.81 0.71
C HIS A 265 17.84 7.19 -0.55
N ILE A 266 17.28 8.02 -1.42
CA ILE A 266 17.01 7.61 -2.80
C ILE A 266 18.37 7.43 -3.49
N PRO A 267 18.66 6.24 -4.04
CA PRO A 267 19.95 5.97 -4.65
C PRO A 267 20.26 6.91 -5.82
N ARG A 268 21.52 7.27 -5.97
CA ARG A 268 21.98 8.13 -7.07
C ARG A 268 21.83 7.49 -8.46
N GLU A 269 21.76 6.16 -8.53
CA GLU A 269 21.43 5.39 -9.73
C GLU A 269 19.98 5.58 -10.16
N GLY A 270 19.12 5.98 -9.25
CA GLY A 270 17.67 6.05 -9.36
C GLY A 270 16.99 5.05 -8.42
N ALA A 271 15.67 5.08 -8.39
CA ALA A 271 14.86 4.16 -7.60
C ALA A 271 13.61 3.71 -8.37
N ILE A 272 13.11 2.55 -8.03
CA ILE A 272 11.75 2.17 -8.39
C ILE A 272 10.79 3.09 -7.64
N ARG A 273 9.82 3.62 -8.37
CA ARG A 273 8.71 4.41 -7.84
C ARG A 273 7.43 3.63 -8.02
N ASN A 274 6.80 3.28 -6.94
CA ASN A 274 5.51 2.61 -6.92
C ASN A 274 4.41 3.58 -6.50
N PHE A 275 3.19 3.31 -6.99
CA PHE A 275 1.97 4.01 -6.63
C PHE A 275 0.99 3.01 -6.04
N ASP A 276 0.43 3.33 -4.88
CA ASP A 276 -0.68 2.58 -4.31
C ASP A 276 -1.97 3.34 -4.57
N LEU A 277 -2.93 2.66 -5.20
CA LEU A 277 -4.15 3.29 -5.68
C LEU A 277 -5.36 2.75 -4.93
N VAL A 278 -6.20 3.66 -4.45
CA VAL A 278 -7.49 3.28 -3.86
C VAL A 278 -8.45 2.92 -4.97
N ALA A 279 -8.97 1.71 -4.94
CA ALA A 279 -9.84 1.15 -5.97
C ALA A 279 -11.08 0.48 -5.38
N ILE A 280 -12.12 0.30 -6.21
CA ILE A 280 -13.38 -0.33 -5.82
C ILE A 280 -13.51 -1.68 -6.55
N PRO A 281 -13.60 -2.81 -5.82
CA PRO A 281 -13.86 -4.11 -6.42
C PRO A 281 -15.17 -4.13 -7.23
N ALA A 282 -15.22 -4.96 -8.28
CA ALA A 282 -16.39 -5.07 -9.14
C ALA A 282 -17.63 -5.58 -8.38
N ASP A 283 -17.40 -6.40 -7.36
CA ASP A 283 -18.41 -7.01 -6.47
C ASP A 283 -18.65 -6.24 -5.17
N ALA A 284 -18.12 -5.01 -5.04
CA ALA A 284 -18.29 -4.17 -3.85
C ALA A 284 -19.77 -3.97 -3.48
N PRO A 285 -20.18 -4.31 -2.26
CA PRO A 285 -21.59 -4.25 -1.85
C PRO A 285 -22.10 -2.82 -1.56
N HIS A 286 -21.22 -1.88 -1.14
CA HIS A 286 -21.62 -0.55 -0.66
C HIS A 286 -20.99 0.58 -1.48
N LEU A 287 -21.30 0.64 -2.79
CA LEU A 287 -20.66 1.56 -3.76
C LEU A 287 -20.69 3.04 -3.38
N LYS A 288 -21.80 3.50 -2.83
CA LYS A 288 -21.93 4.90 -2.40
C LYS A 288 -20.95 5.20 -1.26
N ASN A 289 -20.87 4.30 -0.29
CA ASN A 289 -19.99 4.46 0.87
C ASN A 289 -18.51 4.39 0.45
N ALA A 290 -18.19 3.52 -0.53
CA ALA A 290 -16.85 3.45 -1.12
C ALA A 290 -16.42 4.78 -1.76
N HIS A 291 -17.29 5.40 -2.57
CA HIS A 291 -16.98 6.70 -3.17
C HIS A 291 -16.87 7.81 -2.13
N LEU A 292 -17.73 7.81 -1.09
CA LEU A 292 -17.63 8.77 0.01
C LEU A 292 -16.27 8.65 0.72
N PHE A 293 -15.82 7.42 0.98
CA PHE A 293 -14.53 7.18 1.63
C PHE A 293 -13.35 7.60 0.75
N ILE A 294 -13.37 7.25 -0.54
CA ILE A 294 -12.34 7.71 -1.49
C ILE A 294 -12.32 9.24 -1.54
N ASN A 295 -13.49 9.88 -1.66
CA ASN A 295 -13.56 11.34 -1.68
C ASN A 295 -13.09 11.99 -0.37
N PHE A 296 -13.31 11.34 0.77
CA PHE A 296 -12.80 11.78 2.06
C PHE A 296 -11.28 11.68 2.13
N LEU A 297 -10.67 10.59 1.65
CA LEU A 297 -9.21 10.42 1.59
C LEU A 297 -8.53 11.46 0.68
N LEU A 298 -9.23 11.94 -0.35
CA LEU A 298 -8.78 13.00 -1.27
C LEU A 298 -8.92 14.42 -0.69
N ARG A 299 -9.24 14.58 0.57
CA ARG A 299 -9.23 15.91 1.22
C ARG A 299 -7.79 16.28 1.55
N PRO A 300 -7.33 17.50 1.25
CA PRO A 300 -5.96 17.92 1.50
C PRO A 300 -5.49 17.75 2.95
N ASP A 301 -6.36 18.04 3.93
CA ASP A 301 -6.08 17.86 5.34
C ASP A 301 -5.93 16.38 5.74
N ILE A 302 -6.71 15.49 5.14
CA ILE A 302 -6.64 14.03 5.38
C ILE A 302 -5.43 13.41 4.67
N ALA A 303 -5.20 13.77 3.40
CA ALA A 303 -4.04 13.32 2.65
C ALA A 303 -2.73 13.72 3.35
N ALA A 304 -2.63 14.98 3.78
CA ALA A 304 -1.48 15.46 4.54
C ALA A 304 -1.32 14.76 5.90
N ARG A 305 -2.42 14.49 6.62
CA ARG A 305 -2.38 13.77 7.89
C ARG A 305 -1.83 12.37 7.71
N ASN A 306 -2.25 11.66 6.67
CA ASN A 306 -1.70 10.37 6.31
C ASN A 306 -0.20 10.49 6.01
N SER A 307 0.23 11.39 5.12
CA SER A 307 1.65 11.58 4.80
C SER A 307 2.50 11.96 6.01
N ASN A 308 1.99 12.81 6.91
CA ASN A 308 2.71 13.23 8.12
C ASN A 308 3.02 12.05 9.06
N VAL A 309 2.13 11.05 9.12
CA VAL A 309 2.31 9.86 9.96
C VAL A 309 3.04 8.76 9.21
N LEU A 310 2.57 8.43 8.01
CA LEU A 310 3.09 7.30 7.23
C LEU A 310 4.45 7.58 6.58
N LYS A 311 4.83 8.86 6.47
CA LYS A 311 6.09 9.30 5.84
C LYS A 311 6.19 8.94 4.36
N TYR A 312 5.06 8.75 3.70
CA TYR A 312 4.97 8.58 2.25
C TYR A 312 4.44 9.84 1.61
N ALA A 313 4.86 10.11 0.39
CA ALA A 313 4.29 11.20 -0.38
C ALA A 313 2.92 10.80 -0.94
N ASN A 314 2.00 11.74 -0.99
CA ASN A 314 0.68 11.56 -1.58
C ASN A 314 0.58 12.28 -2.94
N GLY A 315 -0.51 12.05 -3.65
CA GLY A 315 -0.81 12.65 -4.95
C GLY A 315 -1.83 13.80 -4.87
N ASP A 316 -1.82 14.60 -3.80
CA ASP A 316 -2.73 15.71 -3.59
C ASP A 316 -1.94 17.01 -3.47
N ASP A 317 -2.00 17.90 -4.48
CA ASP A 317 -1.23 19.13 -4.53
C ASP A 317 -1.49 20.08 -3.33
N PRO A 318 -2.75 20.41 -2.98
CA PRO A 318 -3.01 21.33 -1.87
C PRO A 318 -2.63 20.76 -0.49
N SER A 319 -2.47 19.43 -0.38
CA SER A 319 -2.06 18.80 0.87
C SER A 319 -0.68 19.26 1.33
N PHE A 320 0.17 19.71 0.39
CA PHE A 320 1.52 20.18 0.70
C PHE A 320 1.55 21.33 1.71
N GLU A 321 0.53 22.19 1.71
CA GLU A 321 0.40 23.28 2.67
C GLU A 321 0.11 22.81 4.11
N HIS A 322 -0.39 21.57 4.26
CA HIS A 322 -0.72 20.95 5.55
C HIS A 322 0.35 19.96 6.02
N LEU A 323 1.41 19.74 5.24
CA LEU A 323 2.50 18.86 5.61
C LEU A 323 3.38 19.50 6.69
N ASN A 324 3.83 18.67 7.64
CA ASN A 324 4.89 19.05 8.57
C ASN A 324 6.19 19.31 7.80
N SER A 325 6.97 20.31 8.23
CA SER A 325 8.24 20.65 7.57
C SER A 325 9.25 19.50 7.56
N ALA A 326 9.18 18.59 8.53
CA ALA A 326 9.98 17.37 8.55
C ALA A 326 9.59 16.35 7.46
N VAL A 327 8.38 16.45 6.90
CA VAL A 327 7.89 15.59 5.81
C VAL A 327 8.10 16.30 4.47
N SER A 328 7.59 17.55 4.34
CA SER A 328 7.69 18.30 3.08
C SER A 328 9.14 18.66 2.70
N GLY A 329 10.04 18.81 3.68
CA GLY A 329 11.46 19.10 3.48
C GLY A 329 12.36 17.87 3.36
N ASP A 330 11.84 16.65 3.52
CA ASP A 330 12.63 15.42 3.46
C ASP A 330 12.78 14.96 1.99
N PRO A 331 14.03 14.96 1.44
CA PRO A 331 14.26 14.54 0.06
C PRO A 331 14.06 13.04 -0.18
N GLY A 332 13.93 12.23 0.88
CA GLY A 332 13.58 10.81 0.77
C GLY A 332 12.08 10.59 0.61
N ILE A 333 11.24 11.61 0.93
CA ILE A 333 9.78 11.59 0.78
C ILE A 333 9.38 12.44 -0.45
N TYR A 334 9.79 13.70 -0.47
CA TYR A 334 9.55 14.65 -1.57
C TYR A 334 10.87 15.04 -2.24
N PRO A 335 11.42 14.20 -3.13
CA PRO A 335 12.71 14.44 -3.76
C PRO A 335 12.68 15.66 -4.69
N PRO A 336 13.81 16.41 -4.80
CA PRO A 336 13.93 17.51 -5.74
C PRO A 336 13.90 16.98 -7.18
N LEU A 337 13.53 17.86 -8.13
CA LEU A 337 13.35 17.51 -9.54
C LEU A 337 14.49 16.68 -10.16
N PRO A 338 15.79 16.96 -9.93
CA PRO A 338 16.87 16.14 -10.51
C PRO A 338 16.91 14.71 -10.01
N VAL A 339 16.44 14.45 -8.79
CA VAL A 339 16.30 13.09 -8.23
C VAL A 339 15.03 12.44 -8.75
N ARG A 340 13.91 13.20 -8.77
CA ARG A 340 12.62 12.74 -9.29
C ARG A 340 12.72 12.25 -10.74
N ALA A 341 13.51 12.93 -11.57
CA ALA A 341 13.75 12.54 -12.97
C ALA A 341 14.45 11.18 -13.15
N LYS A 342 15.02 10.59 -12.09
CA LYS A 342 15.64 9.26 -12.10
C LYS A 342 14.74 8.17 -11.51
N LEU A 343 13.55 8.53 -11.05
CA LEU A 343 12.57 7.57 -10.57
C LEU A 343 11.93 6.87 -11.76
N VAL A 344 11.77 5.56 -11.65
CA VAL A 344 11.21 4.73 -12.72
C VAL A 344 10.01 3.96 -12.18
N PRO A 345 8.83 4.07 -12.81
CA PRO A 345 7.68 3.27 -12.40
C PRO A 345 7.98 1.77 -12.62
N GLU A 346 7.59 0.94 -11.67
CA GLU A 346 7.59 -0.51 -11.87
C GLU A 346 6.50 -0.88 -12.87
N LEU A 347 6.83 -1.62 -13.92
CA LEU A 347 5.83 -2.09 -14.89
C LEU A 347 5.45 -3.54 -14.62
N ALA A 348 4.17 -3.86 -14.82
CA ALA A 348 3.69 -5.22 -14.79
C ALA A 348 4.46 -6.08 -15.81
N LYS A 349 4.84 -7.28 -15.40
CA LYS A 349 5.56 -8.24 -16.25
C LYS A 349 4.60 -9.20 -16.92
N THR A 350 4.99 -9.70 -18.09
CA THR A 350 4.23 -10.77 -18.75
C THR A 350 4.15 -12.00 -17.84
N SER A 351 3.04 -12.75 -17.92
CA SER A 351 2.86 -13.99 -17.12
C SER A 351 3.97 -15.01 -17.36
N GLN A 352 4.54 -15.06 -18.58
CA GLN A 352 5.66 -15.93 -18.89
C GLN A 352 6.92 -15.50 -18.13
N PHE A 353 7.24 -14.22 -18.14
CA PHE A 353 8.42 -13.69 -17.45
C PHE A 353 8.25 -13.77 -15.93
N THR A 354 7.07 -13.48 -15.40
CA THR A 354 6.77 -13.61 -13.96
C THR A 354 7.04 -15.02 -13.44
N ARG A 355 6.70 -16.07 -14.19
CA ARG A 355 7.03 -17.45 -13.79
C ARG A 355 8.54 -17.71 -13.69
N LEU A 356 9.32 -17.13 -14.61
CA LEU A 356 10.78 -17.24 -14.59
C LEU A 356 11.38 -16.46 -13.42
N LEU A 357 10.90 -15.24 -13.22
CA LEU A 357 11.29 -14.39 -12.11
C LEU A 357 11.01 -15.05 -10.76
N ASN A 358 9.82 -15.61 -10.57
CA ASN A 358 9.45 -16.29 -9.31
C ASN A 358 10.34 -17.50 -9.04
N ARG A 359 10.73 -18.27 -10.07
CA ARG A 359 11.69 -19.37 -9.92
C ARG A 359 13.07 -18.88 -9.49
N MET A 360 13.55 -17.81 -10.11
CA MET A 360 14.83 -17.18 -9.74
C MET A 360 14.75 -16.67 -8.30
N TRP A 361 13.66 -16.00 -7.94
CA TRP A 361 13.46 -15.48 -6.59
C TRP A 361 13.40 -16.57 -5.51
N THR A 362 12.76 -17.70 -5.83
CA THR A 362 12.76 -18.87 -4.94
C THR A 362 14.18 -19.37 -4.70
N ARG A 363 14.99 -19.54 -5.76
CA ARG A 363 16.41 -19.94 -5.62
C ARG A 363 17.21 -18.94 -4.77
N PHE A 364 17.00 -17.64 -5.01
CA PHE A 364 17.63 -16.62 -4.18
C PHE A 364 17.25 -16.77 -2.70
N LYS A 365 15.98 -16.96 -2.37
CA LYS A 365 15.53 -17.13 -0.97
C LYS A 365 16.09 -18.40 -0.32
N THR A 366 16.12 -19.50 -1.04
CA THR A 366 16.64 -20.79 -0.52
C THR A 366 18.16 -20.85 -0.53
N GLY A 367 18.84 -20.05 -1.35
CA GLY A 367 20.30 -20.08 -1.51
C GLY A 367 20.79 -21.23 -2.41
N GLU A 368 19.90 -21.77 -3.27
CA GLU A 368 20.19 -22.91 -4.16
C GLU A 368 20.49 -22.48 -5.60
#